data_716a96f811a15f3cf2e12ffef2ec6454
#
_entry.id   716a96f811a15f3cf2e12ffef2ec6454
#
_cell.length_a   1.000
_cell.length_b   1.000
_cell.length_c   1.000
_cell.angle_alpha   90.00
_cell.angle_beta   90.00
_cell.angle_gamma   90.00
#
_symmetry.space_group_name_H-M   'P 1'
#
loop_
_entity.id
_entity.type
_entity.pdbx_description
1 polymer ?
#
loop_
_entity_poly.entity_id
_entity_poly.type
_entity_poly.pdbx_seq_one_letter_code
_entity_poly.pdbx_strand_id
1 'polypeptide(L)'
;RYDSIADAYQSGEYEKIYDRYIKSLAEYNKLSAEKKQYIGKPTEPMGKWNFRRPVGLSETMLNVVSPYTLKGFIFYQGESNTARGAQYRKLFPAMIKEWRASWGQGDIPFLFVQLPRFETKTRYWNELREAQYLTSLHVKNTGMAVAFDQGNPKDIHPIVKDTVGWRLAQMALGK
;
A
#
# COMPACT_ATOMS: atom_id res chain seq x y z
N ARG A 1 -11.35 -7.68 -8.22
CA ARG A 1 -11.82 -7.81 -6.82
C ARG A 1 -12.29 -6.46 -6.25
N TYR A 2 -11.59 -5.35 -6.52
CA TYR A 2 -12.02 -4.03 -6.02
C TYR A 2 -13.22 -3.48 -6.79
N ASP A 3 -13.27 -3.68 -8.09
CA ASP A 3 -14.44 -3.34 -8.91
C ASP A 3 -15.69 -4.07 -8.41
N SER A 4 -15.57 -5.39 -8.13
CA SER A 4 -16.67 -6.17 -7.57
C SER A 4 -17.15 -5.70 -6.18
N ILE A 5 -16.29 -5.08 -5.37
CA ILE A 5 -16.68 -4.48 -4.09
C ILE A 5 -17.45 -3.18 -4.33
N ALA A 6 -16.98 -2.33 -5.24
CA ALA A 6 -17.66 -1.08 -5.59
C ALA A 6 -19.04 -1.38 -6.22
N ASP A 7 -19.12 -2.36 -7.11
CA ASP A 7 -20.37 -2.81 -7.73
C ASP A 7 -21.36 -3.34 -6.70
N ALA A 8 -20.88 -4.08 -5.68
CA ALA A 8 -21.71 -4.58 -4.59
C ALA A 8 -22.33 -3.46 -3.75
N TYR A 9 -21.66 -2.32 -3.60
CA TYR A 9 -22.25 -1.15 -2.91
C TYR A 9 -23.36 -0.49 -3.71
N GLN A 10 -23.23 -0.46 -5.04
CA GLN A 10 -24.22 0.16 -5.92
C GLN A 10 -25.43 -0.75 -6.13
N SER A 11 -25.25 -2.06 -6.17
CA SER A 11 -26.31 -3.04 -6.44
C SER A 11 -27.16 -3.43 -5.22
N GLY A 12 -26.79 -2.96 -4.01
CA GLY A 12 -27.43 -3.38 -2.76
C GLY A 12 -27.07 -4.82 -2.32
N GLU A 13 -26.11 -5.45 -2.96
CA GLU A 13 -25.61 -6.77 -2.54
C GLU A 13 -24.80 -6.72 -1.25
N TYR A 14 -24.23 -5.55 -0.94
CA TYR A 14 -23.45 -5.37 0.28
C TYR A 14 -24.28 -5.68 1.53
N GLU A 15 -25.52 -5.22 1.60
CA GLU A 15 -26.42 -5.45 2.72
C GLU A 15 -26.65 -6.96 2.94
N LYS A 16 -26.85 -7.72 1.86
CA LYS A 16 -27.00 -9.18 1.93
C LYS A 16 -25.72 -9.89 2.41
N ILE A 17 -24.56 -9.36 2.02
CA ILE A 17 -23.26 -9.89 2.46
C ILE A 17 -23.06 -9.56 3.94
N TYR A 18 -23.42 -8.36 4.37
CA TYR A 18 -23.30 -7.92 5.75
C TYR A 18 -24.25 -8.71 6.68
N ASP A 19 -25.47 -8.94 6.28
CA ASP A 19 -26.45 -9.76 7.03
C ASP A 19 -25.93 -11.20 7.23
N ARG A 20 -25.33 -11.78 6.21
CA ARG A 20 -24.69 -13.10 6.34
C ARG A 20 -23.53 -13.08 7.32
N TYR A 21 -22.73 -12.04 7.29
CA TYR A 21 -21.64 -11.85 8.24
C TYR A 21 -22.18 -11.76 9.68
N ILE A 22 -23.20 -10.95 9.94
CA ILE A 22 -23.80 -10.77 11.27
C ILE A 22 -24.33 -12.12 11.80
N LYS A 23 -25.04 -12.91 10.96
CA LYS A 23 -25.50 -14.24 11.33
C LYS A 23 -24.33 -15.17 11.68
N SER A 24 -23.30 -15.21 10.83
CA SER A 24 -22.12 -16.04 11.08
C SER A 24 -21.35 -15.61 12.33
N LEU A 25 -21.28 -14.32 12.61
CA LEU A 25 -20.64 -13.78 13.81
C LEU A 25 -21.44 -14.16 15.08
N ALA A 26 -22.76 -14.10 15.01
CA ALA A 26 -23.61 -14.51 16.11
C ALA A 26 -23.43 -16.00 16.43
N GLU A 27 -23.38 -16.88 15.42
CA GLU A 27 -23.10 -18.30 15.61
C GLU A 27 -21.68 -18.54 16.16
N TYR A 28 -20.68 -17.86 15.64
CA TYR A 28 -19.33 -17.94 16.16
C TYR A 28 -19.26 -17.55 17.65
N ASN A 29 -19.98 -16.50 18.05
CA ASN A 29 -19.97 -16.02 19.43
C ASN A 29 -20.55 -17.03 20.42
N LYS A 30 -21.48 -17.89 19.99
CA LYS A 30 -22.07 -18.97 20.78
C LYS A 30 -21.12 -20.18 20.99
N LEU A 31 -20.04 -20.26 20.21
CA LEU A 31 -19.09 -21.38 20.33
C LEU A 31 -18.31 -21.31 21.64
N SER A 32 -17.98 -22.49 22.18
CA SER A 32 -17.05 -22.61 23.31
C SER A 32 -15.63 -22.10 22.93
N ALA A 33 -14.83 -21.72 23.93
CA ALA A 33 -13.45 -21.30 23.73
C ALA A 33 -12.62 -22.35 22.97
N GLU A 34 -12.84 -23.63 23.27
CA GLU A 34 -12.17 -24.72 22.59
C GLU A 34 -12.50 -24.78 21.10
N LYS A 35 -13.79 -24.66 20.73
CA LYS A 35 -14.20 -24.67 19.32
C LYS A 35 -13.69 -23.44 18.55
N LYS A 36 -13.58 -22.28 19.20
CA LYS A 36 -13.05 -21.06 18.61
C LYS A 36 -11.57 -21.16 18.20
N GLN A 37 -10.80 -22.10 18.77
CA GLN A 37 -9.42 -22.34 18.35
C GLN A 37 -9.31 -22.95 16.96
N TYR A 38 -10.32 -23.70 16.52
CA TYR A 38 -10.34 -24.38 15.23
C TYR A 38 -11.18 -23.67 14.17
N ILE A 39 -12.07 -22.77 14.59
CA ILE A 39 -12.96 -22.03 13.69
C ILE A 39 -12.56 -20.58 13.68
N GLY A 40 -12.10 -20.10 12.51
CA GLY A 40 -11.72 -18.71 12.36
C GLY A 40 -12.91 -17.76 12.61
N LYS A 41 -12.65 -16.65 13.32
CA LYS A 41 -13.65 -15.59 13.48
C LYS A 41 -14.09 -15.08 12.11
N PRO A 42 -15.39 -14.96 11.83
CA PRO A 42 -15.88 -14.37 10.60
C PRO A 42 -15.28 -12.97 10.38
N THR A 43 -14.79 -12.71 9.17
CA THR A 43 -14.23 -11.42 8.81
C THR A 43 -15.33 -10.49 8.34
N GLU A 44 -15.37 -9.29 8.90
CA GLU A 44 -16.30 -8.26 8.47
C GLU A 44 -16.09 -7.92 6.98
N PRO A 45 -17.15 -7.93 6.17
CA PRO A 45 -17.04 -7.51 4.77
C PRO A 45 -16.67 -6.02 4.69
N MET A 46 -15.90 -5.66 3.68
CA MET A 46 -15.45 -4.30 3.47
C MET A 46 -16.63 -3.41 3.09
N GLY A 47 -17.11 -2.61 4.03
CA GLY A 47 -18.22 -1.67 3.85
C GLY A 47 -17.77 -0.30 3.34
N LYS A 48 -18.75 0.51 2.93
CA LYS A 48 -18.53 1.88 2.42
C LYS A 48 -17.83 2.83 3.42
N TRP A 49 -17.83 2.48 4.69
CA TRP A 49 -17.16 3.26 5.76
C TRP A 49 -15.82 2.64 6.19
N ASN A 50 -15.45 1.48 5.62
CA ASN A 50 -14.17 0.87 5.94
C ASN A 50 -13.02 1.71 5.39
N PHE A 51 -12.00 2.00 6.21
CA PHE A 51 -10.85 2.81 5.77
C PHE A 51 -10.06 2.17 4.62
N ARG A 52 -10.17 0.84 4.43
CA ARG A 52 -9.55 0.10 3.32
C ARG A 52 -10.45 -0.01 2.09
N ARG A 53 -11.62 0.65 2.08
CA ARG A 53 -12.48 0.61 0.91
C ARG A 53 -11.79 1.21 -0.32
N PRO A 54 -12.15 0.82 -1.54
CA PRO A 54 -11.65 1.47 -2.75
C PRO A 54 -11.82 2.99 -2.65
N VAL A 55 -10.81 3.74 -3.09
CA VAL A 55 -10.67 5.19 -3.05
C VAL A 55 -10.83 5.87 -1.68
N GLY A 56 -11.13 5.12 -0.62
CA GLY A 56 -11.43 5.67 0.70
C GLY A 56 -10.33 6.60 1.24
N LEU A 57 -9.08 6.16 1.21
CA LEU A 57 -7.95 6.97 1.67
C LEU A 57 -7.67 8.18 0.76
N SER A 58 -7.95 8.06 -0.54
CA SER A 58 -7.84 9.18 -1.46
C SER A 58 -8.85 10.27 -1.10
N GLU A 59 -10.11 9.91 -0.89
CA GLU A 59 -11.17 10.86 -0.56
C GLU A 59 -10.99 11.52 0.81
N THR A 60 -10.55 10.77 1.82
CA THR A 60 -10.51 11.23 3.21
C THR A 60 -9.18 11.80 3.65
N MET A 61 -8.09 11.50 2.97
CA MET A 61 -6.74 11.93 3.34
C MET A 61 -6.04 12.71 2.23
N LEU A 62 -5.90 12.14 1.01
CA LEU A 62 -5.13 12.80 -0.05
C LEU A 62 -5.83 14.06 -0.56
N ASN A 63 -7.13 14.00 -0.82
CA ASN A 63 -7.88 15.15 -1.32
C ASN A 63 -7.91 16.32 -0.34
N VAL A 64 -7.76 16.06 0.96
CA VAL A 64 -7.70 17.12 1.98
C VAL A 64 -6.40 17.90 1.91
N VAL A 65 -5.28 17.23 1.54
CA VAL A 65 -3.95 17.85 1.49
C VAL A 65 -3.51 18.26 0.08
N SER A 66 -4.17 17.77 -0.97
CA SER A 66 -3.80 18.06 -2.36
C SER A 66 -3.83 19.56 -2.75
N PRO A 67 -4.60 20.45 -2.09
CA PRO A 67 -4.52 21.90 -2.37
C PRO A 67 -3.19 22.55 -1.96
N TYR A 68 -2.40 21.91 -1.08
CA TYR A 68 -1.13 22.50 -0.63
C TYR A 68 -0.03 22.26 -1.68
N THR A 69 0.66 23.32 -2.06
CA THR A 69 1.81 23.23 -2.99
C THR A 69 2.93 22.40 -2.41
N LEU A 70 3.46 21.47 -3.21
CA LEU A 70 4.57 20.59 -2.84
C LEU A 70 5.80 20.85 -3.71
N LYS A 71 6.98 20.61 -3.16
CA LYS A 71 8.23 20.51 -3.92
C LYS A 71 8.44 19.10 -4.51
N GLY A 72 7.78 18.11 -3.98
CA GLY A 72 7.87 16.71 -4.40
C GLY A 72 7.31 15.77 -3.34
N PHE A 73 7.35 14.49 -3.65
CA PHE A 73 6.94 13.42 -2.74
C PHE A 73 8.15 12.63 -2.25
N ILE A 74 8.10 12.21 -0.98
CA ILE A 74 8.99 11.20 -0.41
C ILE A 74 8.12 10.01 -0.01
N PHE A 75 8.49 8.81 -0.48
CA PHE A 75 7.64 7.62 -0.32
C PHE A 75 8.47 6.41 0.13
N TYR A 76 8.03 5.76 1.20
CA TYR A 76 8.64 4.54 1.70
C TYR A 76 7.56 3.53 2.05
N GLN A 77 7.30 2.58 1.16
CA GLN A 77 6.23 1.57 1.30
C GLN A 77 6.50 0.41 0.32
N GLY A 78 5.89 -0.74 0.59
CA GLY A 78 5.87 -1.87 -0.35
C GLY A 78 5.72 -3.22 0.34
N GLU A 79 6.01 -3.34 1.61
CA GLU A 79 6.11 -4.57 2.38
C GLU A 79 4.83 -5.43 2.29
N SER A 80 3.68 -4.83 2.51
CA SER A 80 2.38 -5.53 2.41
C SER A 80 1.96 -5.89 0.98
N ASN A 81 2.70 -5.42 -0.03
CA ASN A 81 2.45 -5.70 -1.45
C ASN A 81 3.36 -6.80 -2.01
N THR A 82 4.32 -7.32 -1.24
CA THR A 82 5.35 -8.25 -1.74
C THR A 82 4.78 -9.50 -2.41
N ALA A 83 3.71 -10.09 -1.88
CA ALA A 83 3.04 -11.23 -2.49
C ALA A 83 2.36 -10.91 -3.85
N ARG A 84 2.40 -9.65 -4.29
CA ARG A 84 1.73 -9.14 -5.50
C ARG A 84 2.65 -8.23 -6.32
N GLY A 85 3.92 -8.58 -6.45
CA GLY A 85 4.93 -7.80 -7.17
C GLY A 85 4.55 -7.46 -8.60
N ALA A 86 3.97 -8.40 -9.34
CA ALA A 86 3.48 -8.16 -10.70
C ALA A 86 2.34 -7.12 -10.77
N GLN A 87 1.45 -7.10 -9.76
CA GLN A 87 0.42 -6.06 -9.64
C GLN A 87 1.04 -4.72 -9.25
N TYR A 88 1.98 -4.72 -8.31
CA TYR A 88 2.67 -3.52 -7.85
C TYR A 88 3.44 -2.82 -8.98
N ARG A 89 4.01 -3.57 -9.91
CA ARG A 89 4.67 -3.05 -11.13
C ARG A 89 3.76 -2.16 -11.97
N LYS A 90 2.45 -2.38 -11.92
CA LYS A 90 1.45 -1.55 -12.59
C LYS A 90 0.89 -0.46 -11.68
N LEU A 91 0.61 -0.80 -10.42
CA LEU A 91 -0.04 0.11 -9.48
C LEU A 91 0.86 1.24 -9.02
N PHE A 92 2.15 1.00 -8.82
CA PHE A 92 3.05 2.04 -8.31
C PHE A 92 3.25 3.18 -9.31
N PRO A 93 3.57 2.94 -10.59
CA PRO A 93 3.56 4.01 -11.59
C PRO A 93 2.21 4.72 -11.75
N ALA A 94 1.10 3.98 -11.69
CA ALA A 94 -0.23 4.55 -11.76
C ALA A 94 -0.53 5.47 -10.57
N MET A 95 -0.16 5.07 -9.36
CA MET A 95 -0.29 5.90 -8.15
C MET A 95 0.52 7.20 -8.27
N ILE A 96 1.77 7.13 -8.75
CA ILE A 96 2.60 8.33 -8.95
C ILE A 96 1.92 9.30 -9.92
N LYS A 97 1.41 8.77 -11.03
CA LYS A 97 0.68 9.56 -12.03
C LYS A 97 -0.56 10.22 -11.44
N GLU A 98 -1.34 9.45 -10.70
CA GLU A 98 -2.59 9.93 -10.07
C GLU A 98 -2.33 11.01 -9.03
N TRP A 99 -1.32 10.82 -8.17
CA TRP A 99 -0.97 11.83 -7.18
C TRP A 99 -0.51 13.14 -7.84
N ARG A 100 0.33 13.07 -8.86
CA ARG A 100 0.74 14.25 -9.65
C ARG A 100 -0.46 14.96 -10.27
N ALA A 101 -1.41 14.20 -10.81
CA ALA A 101 -2.64 14.75 -11.38
C ALA A 101 -3.50 15.44 -10.32
N SER A 102 -3.65 14.83 -9.14
CA SER A 102 -4.41 15.40 -8.02
C SER A 102 -3.82 16.71 -7.50
N TRP A 103 -2.48 16.88 -7.55
CA TRP A 103 -1.83 18.13 -7.16
C TRP A 103 -1.80 19.18 -8.28
N GLY A 104 -1.95 18.79 -9.53
CA GLY A 104 -1.97 19.73 -10.66
C GLY A 104 -0.66 20.51 -10.90
N GLN A 105 0.46 20.05 -10.32
CA GLN A 105 1.76 20.73 -10.42
C GLN A 105 2.69 20.13 -11.47
N GLY A 106 2.18 19.27 -12.36
CA GLY A 106 2.98 18.59 -13.37
C GLY A 106 3.81 17.44 -12.80
N ASP A 107 4.92 17.14 -13.46
CA ASP A 107 5.80 16.03 -13.09
C ASP A 107 6.74 16.39 -11.93
N ILE A 108 6.20 16.84 -10.79
CA ILE A 108 7.02 17.13 -9.61
C ILE A 108 7.79 15.89 -9.14
N PRO A 109 8.98 16.06 -8.51
CA PRO A 109 9.83 14.95 -8.07
C PRO A 109 9.06 13.95 -7.20
N PHE A 110 9.24 12.66 -7.48
CA PHE A 110 8.74 11.57 -6.66
C PHE A 110 9.92 10.67 -6.26
N LEU A 111 10.37 10.85 -5.03
CA LEU A 111 11.52 10.15 -4.48
C LEU A 111 11.03 9.01 -3.60
N PHE A 112 11.57 7.82 -3.79
CA PHE A 112 11.11 6.68 -3.03
C PHE A 112 12.25 5.75 -2.60
N VAL A 113 11.98 4.96 -1.59
CA VAL A 113 12.93 4.00 -1.03
C VAL A 113 12.65 2.62 -1.62
N GLN A 114 13.67 1.97 -2.15
CA GLN A 114 13.61 0.55 -2.47
C GLN A 114 13.62 -0.24 -1.16
N LEU A 115 12.75 -1.25 -1.03
CA LEU A 115 12.69 -2.09 0.16
C LEU A 115 14.08 -2.62 0.54
N PRO A 116 14.45 -2.56 1.81
CA PRO A 116 15.73 -3.02 2.32
C PRO A 116 15.86 -4.55 2.23
N ARG A 117 17.01 -5.08 2.60
CA ARG A 117 17.19 -6.52 2.76
C ARG A 117 16.29 -7.02 3.90
N PHE A 118 15.56 -8.09 3.60
CA PHE A 118 14.78 -8.85 4.58
C PHE A 118 14.81 -10.33 4.20
N GLU A 119 15.06 -11.20 5.15
CA GLU A 119 15.11 -12.62 4.91
C GLU A 119 13.71 -13.21 4.88
N THR A 120 13.31 -13.68 3.72
CA THR A 120 12.02 -14.33 3.50
C THR A 120 12.22 -15.63 2.75
N LYS A 121 11.37 -16.61 3.02
CA LYS A 121 11.38 -17.91 2.35
C LYS A 121 10.88 -17.84 0.90
N THR A 122 10.45 -16.67 0.43
CA THR A 122 9.84 -16.50 -0.88
C THR A 122 10.61 -15.49 -1.73
N ARG A 123 10.52 -15.61 -3.05
CA ARG A 123 11.08 -14.65 -4.02
C ARG A 123 10.29 -13.33 -4.09
N TYR A 124 9.13 -13.26 -3.46
CA TYR A 124 8.21 -12.12 -3.58
C TYR A 124 8.83 -10.78 -3.18
N TRP A 125 9.74 -10.78 -2.22
CA TRP A 125 10.46 -9.59 -1.81
C TRP A 125 11.30 -8.99 -2.94
N ASN A 126 11.99 -9.84 -3.68
CA ASN A 126 12.83 -9.42 -4.81
C ASN A 126 11.98 -8.96 -6.01
N GLU A 127 10.84 -9.61 -6.26
CA GLU A 127 9.90 -9.19 -7.32
C GLU A 127 9.36 -7.77 -7.07
N LEU A 128 9.08 -7.44 -5.81
CA LEU A 128 8.64 -6.08 -5.47
C LEU A 128 9.77 -5.06 -5.60
N ARG A 129 10.97 -5.39 -5.14
CA ARG A 129 12.16 -4.54 -5.31
C ARG A 129 12.47 -4.27 -6.78
N GLU A 130 12.32 -5.28 -7.63
CA GLU A 130 12.43 -5.14 -9.08
C GLU A 130 11.35 -4.19 -9.63
N ALA A 131 10.09 -4.32 -9.18
CA ALA A 131 9.02 -3.42 -9.58
C ALA A 131 9.32 -1.96 -9.20
N GLN A 132 9.91 -1.72 -8.03
CA GLN A 132 10.37 -0.38 -7.61
C GLN A 132 11.50 0.11 -8.52
N TYR A 133 12.47 -0.73 -8.82
CA TYR A 133 13.57 -0.39 -9.73
C TYR A 133 13.07 -0.04 -11.13
N LEU A 134 12.21 -0.86 -11.72
CA LEU A 134 11.62 -0.59 -13.03
C LEU A 134 10.81 0.71 -13.04
N THR A 135 10.14 1.05 -11.95
CA THR A 135 9.45 2.33 -11.82
C THR A 135 10.43 3.51 -11.93
N SER A 136 11.60 3.42 -11.28
CA SER A 136 12.62 4.47 -11.36
C SER A 136 13.20 4.65 -12.77
N LEU A 137 13.19 3.62 -13.60
CA LEU A 137 13.67 3.68 -14.99
C LEU A 137 12.64 4.25 -15.96
N HIS A 138 11.35 3.98 -15.73
CA HIS A 138 10.30 4.26 -16.72
C HIS A 138 9.40 5.45 -16.37
N VAL A 139 9.41 5.91 -15.13
CA VAL A 139 8.61 7.07 -14.70
C VAL A 139 9.51 8.31 -14.60
N LYS A 140 9.20 9.33 -15.38
CA LYS A 140 9.94 10.59 -15.38
C LYS A 140 9.99 11.24 -14.00
N ASN A 141 11.08 11.95 -13.74
CA ASN A 141 11.30 12.72 -12.51
C ASN A 141 11.03 11.90 -11.22
N THR A 142 11.48 10.64 -11.22
CA THR A 142 11.55 9.80 -10.02
C THR A 142 13.01 9.61 -9.60
N GLY A 143 13.21 9.30 -8.33
CA GLY A 143 14.50 8.89 -7.77
C GLY A 143 14.30 7.78 -6.77
N MET A 144 15.16 6.75 -6.79
CA MET A 144 15.06 5.59 -5.91
C MET A 144 16.27 5.49 -4.99
N ALA A 145 16.06 5.74 -3.70
CA ALA A 145 17.07 5.49 -2.67
C ALA A 145 17.16 3.99 -2.42
N VAL A 146 18.30 3.39 -2.75
CA VAL A 146 18.58 1.99 -2.44
C VAL A 146 18.86 1.86 -0.95
N ALA A 147 18.16 0.94 -0.27
CA ALA A 147 18.29 0.69 1.17
C ALA A 147 18.70 -0.76 1.48
N PHE A 148 19.30 -1.46 0.53
CA PHE A 148 19.64 -2.88 0.69
C PHE A 148 20.56 -3.14 1.89
N ASP A 149 21.57 -2.31 2.07
CA ASP A 149 22.56 -2.34 3.14
C ASP A 149 22.03 -1.86 4.50
N GLN A 150 20.85 -1.22 4.51
CA GLN A 150 20.21 -0.70 5.73
C GLN A 150 19.18 -1.67 6.32
N GLY A 151 18.95 -2.80 5.68
CA GLY A 151 17.99 -3.81 6.12
C GLY A 151 18.51 -4.68 7.25
N ASN A 152 17.59 -5.16 8.08
CA ASN A 152 17.84 -6.25 9.01
C ASN A 152 17.21 -7.53 8.46
N PRO A 153 17.98 -8.61 8.24
CA PRO A 153 17.42 -9.85 7.72
C PRO A 153 16.29 -10.44 8.55
N LYS A 154 16.27 -10.17 9.86
CA LYS A 154 15.29 -10.73 10.81
C LYS A 154 14.22 -9.74 11.26
N ASP A 155 14.36 -8.47 10.92
CA ASP A 155 13.40 -7.43 11.29
C ASP A 155 13.02 -6.61 10.05
N ILE A 156 11.73 -6.63 9.73
CA ILE A 156 11.16 -5.88 8.60
C ILE A 156 11.23 -4.36 8.82
N HIS A 157 11.44 -3.91 10.07
CA HIS A 157 11.50 -2.51 10.46
C HIS A 157 12.93 -2.11 10.84
N PRO A 158 13.83 -1.82 9.87
CA PRO A 158 15.18 -1.37 10.19
C PRO A 158 15.13 -0.10 11.05
N ILE A 159 15.90 -0.07 12.13
CA ILE A 159 15.90 1.03 13.10
C ILE A 159 16.60 2.26 12.54
N VAL A 160 17.73 2.07 11.86
CA VAL A 160 18.55 3.15 11.30
C VAL A 160 17.88 3.72 10.04
N LYS A 161 17.48 4.99 10.09
CA LYS A 161 16.79 5.68 8.98
C LYS A 161 17.56 6.92 8.47
N ASP A 162 18.57 7.37 9.17
CA ASP A 162 19.38 8.54 8.81
C ASP A 162 20.05 8.38 7.45
N THR A 163 20.67 7.23 7.17
CA THR A 163 21.27 6.93 5.86
C THR A 163 20.24 6.95 4.74
N VAL A 164 19.05 6.41 5.00
CA VAL A 164 17.96 6.43 4.01
C VAL A 164 17.51 7.87 3.74
N GLY A 165 17.34 8.66 4.81
CA GLY A 165 17.00 10.08 4.71
C GLY A 165 18.09 10.88 3.97
N TRP A 166 19.37 10.62 4.25
CA TRP A 166 20.49 11.24 3.55
C TRP A 166 20.47 10.92 2.04
N ARG A 167 20.26 9.67 1.65
CA ARG A 167 20.17 9.26 0.23
C ARG A 167 19.00 9.94 -0.49
N LEU A 168 17.85 10.06 0.16
CA LEU A 168 16.72 10.81 -0.38
C LEU A 168 17.04 12.30 -0.53
N ALA A 169 17.71 12.90 0.46
CA ALA A 169 18.14 14.30 0.39
C ALA A 169 19.11 14.55 -0.76
N GLN A 170 20.10 13.68 -0.99
CA GLN A 170 21.01 13.79 -2.14
C GLN A 170 20.25 13.74 -3.47
N MET A 171 19.24 12.89 -3.59
CA MET A 171 18.40 12.84 -4.79
C MET A 171 17.57 14.10 -4.96
N ALA A 172 17.04 14.66 -3.87
CA ALA A 172 16.27 15.91 -3.91
C ALA A 172 17.12 17.10 -4.32
N LEU A 173 18.39 17.14 -3.92
CA LEU A 173 19.35 18.21 -4.32
C LEU A 173 19.79 18.10 -5.77
N GLY A 174 19.77 16.91 -6.35
CA GLY A 174 20.10 16.66 -7.77
C GLY A 174 18.91 16.78 -8.72
N LYS A 175 17.74 17.09 -8.21
CA LYS A 175 16.48 17.25 -8.95
C LYS A 175 15.99 18.70 -8.85
#